data_79ca482d0a2a93b0e44fd24aba28ccc1
#
_entry.id   79ca482d0a2a93b0e44fd24aba28ccc1
#
_cell.length_a   1.000
_cell.length_b   1.000
_cell.length_c   1.000
_cell.angle_alpha   90.00
_cell.angle_beta   90.00
_cell.angle_gamma   90.00
#
_symmetry.space_group_name_H-M   'P 1'
#
loop_
_entity.id
_entity.type
_entity.pdbx_description
1 polymer ?
#
loop_
_entity_poly.entity_id
_entity_poly.type
_entity_poly.pdbx_seq_one_letter_code
_entity_poly.pdbx_strand_id
1 'polypeptide(L)'
;MKKKIIITGGLGYIGTELCKLYSGVSWHHNITVIDNRFISERVNQIRNWNMDFIQGDILNKDLVNKYIKDADIVHHLAGVTDVPRTKNESSTIQDEKIKEVGEKGTQNILDVISDKCKIIFPSTHVVYEGISEVKTDIKEDEDTKPVLSYSSSKAVNENQLKKSGKNYIILRLGSVYGYSSDSMRIDIMPNLFSKIASQNGTLKLFAGGRQIKSLVPLIDVARCCLLYTSDAADEDDSVD
;
A
#
# COMPACT_ATOMS: atom_id res chain seq x y z
N MET A 1 -10.78 23.53 -7.67
CA MET A 1 -9.45 23.47 -8.33
C MET A 1 -9.10 22.01 -8.60
N LYS A 2 -8.29 21.72 -9.65
CA LYS A 2 -7.78 20.36 -9.84
C LYS A 2 -6.76 20.05 -8.75
N LYS A 3 -6.97 18.96 -7.99
CA LYS A 3 -5.98 18.48 -7.01
C LYS A 3 -4.81 17.82 -7.73
N LYS A 4 -3.58 18.02 -7.23
CA LYS A 4 -2.38 17.27 -7.64
C LYS A 4 -2.26 16.01 -6.80
N ILE A 5 -2.46 14.86 -7.43
CA ILE A 5 -2.47 13.55 -6.77
C ILE A 5 -1.25 12.75 -7.22
N ILE A 6 -0.50 12.24 -6.28
CA ILE A 6 0.65 11.37 -6.53
C ILE A 6 0.34 9.96 -6.07
N ILE A 7 0.62 8.98 -6.92
CA ILE A 7 0.50 7.55 -6.58
C ILE A 7 1.88 6.92 -6.72
N THR A 8 2.57 6.67 -5.61
CA THR A 8 3.84 5.93 -5.63
C THR A 8 3.57 4.43 -5.61
N GLY A 9 4.34 3.63 -6.35
CA GLY A 9 4.09 2.19 -6.49
C GLY A 9 2.85 1.87 -7.32
N GLY A 10 2.49 2.75 -8.27
CA GLY A 10 1.24 2.64 -9.03
C GLY A 10 1.18 1.47 -10.01
N LEU A 11 2.31 0.84 -10.36
CA LEU A 11 2.34 -0.40 -11.14
C LEU A 11 2.22 -1.66 -10.25
N GLY A 12 2.02 -1.50 -8.94
CA GLY A 12 1.79 -2.59 -8.00
C GLY A 12 0.35 -3.09 -7.98
N TYR A 13 0.07 -4.08 -7.13
CA TYR A 13 -1.22 -4.74 -7.03
C TYR A 13 -2.35 -3.78 -6.64
N ILE A 14 -2.17 -3.01 -5.56
CA ILE A 14 -3.15 -2.00 -5.13
C ILE A 14 -3.11 -0.80 -6.08
N GLY A 15 -1.91 -0.36 -6.47
CA GLY A 15 -1.72 0.82 -7.32
C GLY A 15 -2.42 0.72 -8.67
N THR A 16 -2.34 -0.44 -9.33
CA THR A 16 -3.02 -0.67 -10.62
C THR A 16 -4.54 -0.55 -10.49
N GLU A 17 -5.13 -1.12 -9.46
CA GLU A 17 -6.58 -1.04 -9.25
C GLU A 17 -7.01 0.37 -8.84
N LEU A 18 -6.22 1.06 -8.04
CA LEU A 18 -6.48 2.46 -7.69
C LEU A 18 -6.42 3.36 -8.93
N CYS A 19 -5.40 3.21 -9.80
CA CYS A 19 -5.33 3.94 -11.07
C CYS A 19 -6.54 3.67 -11.95
N LYS A 20 -7.03 2.43 -12.01
CA LYS A 20 -8.24 2.07 -12.74
C LYS A 20 -9.48 2.80 -12.20
N LEU A 21 -9.63 2.89 -10.89
CA LEU A 21 -10.73 3.66 -10.30
C LEU A 21 -10.61 5.15 -10.63
N TYR A 22 -9.40 5.69 -10.56
CA TYR A 22 -9.15 7.09 -10.95
C TYR A 22 -9.41 7.37 -12.43
N SER A 23 -9.36 6.38 -13.32
CA SER A 23 -9.61 6.59 -14.75
C SER A 23 -10.97 7.21 -15.03
N GLY A 24 -11.96 6.96 -14.19
CA GLY A 24 -13.30 7.56 -14.28
C GLY A 24 -13.36 9.06 -13.94
N VAL A 25 -12.36 9.58 -13.24
CA VAL A 25 -12.34 10.96 -12.72
C VAL A 25 -11.02 11.70 -12.99
N SER A 26 -10.13 11.12 -13.80
CA SER A 26 -8.77 11.64 -14.04
C SER A 26 -8.74 13.05 -14.65
N TRP A 27 -9.74 13.44 -15.43
CA TRP A 27 -9.85 14.81 -15.99
C TRP A 27 -10.15 15.89 -14.94
N HIS A 28 -10.62 15.49 -13.76
CA HIS A 28 -10.87 16.40 -12.65
C HIS A 28 -9.62 16.67 -11.81
N HIS A 29 -8.54 15.89 -11.99
CA HIS A 29 -7.31 15.96 -11.20
C HIS A 29 -6.06 15.91 -12.07
N ASN A 30 -4.92 16.32 -11.51
CA ASN A 30 -3.60 16.13 -12.10
C ASN A 30 -2.94 14.94 -11.40
N ILE A 31 -3.01 13.75 -12.01
CA ILE A 31 -2.56 12.50 -11.40
C ILE A 31 -1.22 12.11 -11.99
N THR A 32 -0.22 11.91 -11.13
CA THR A 32 1.09 11.39 -11.51
C THR A 32 1.38 10.09 -10.78
N VAL A 33 1.67 9.07 -11.55
CA VAL A 33 2.04 7.73 -11.08
C VAL A 33 3.56 7.61 -11.09
N ILE A 34 4.15 7.20 -9.96
CA ILE A 34 5.60 6.99 -9.82
C ILE A 34 5.84 5.53 -9.46
N ASP A 35 6.68 4.83 -10.24
CA ASP A 35 7.11 3.47 -9.94
C ASP A 35 8.56 3.28 -10.44
N ASN A 36 9.36 2.49 -9.75
CA ASN A 36 10.74 2.24 -10.20
C ASN A 36 10.81 1.20 -11.32
N ARG A 37 9.74 0.44 -11.55
CA ARG A 37 9.61 -0.47 -12.69
C ARG A 37 9.05 0.27 -13.89
N PHE A 38 9.35 -0.27 -15.07
CA PHE A 38 8.71 0.13 -16.33
C PHE A 38 8.08 -1.12 -16.97
N ILE A 39 6.76 -1.12 -17.07
CA ILE A 39 5.98 -2.18 -17.70
C ILE A 39 5.15 -1.49 -18.79
N SER A 40 5.57 -1.68 -20.05
CA SER A 40 5.08 -0.89 -21.20
C SER A 40 3.56 -0.87 -21.33
N GLU A 41 2.91 -2.02 -21.14
CA GLU A 41 1.46 -2.16 -21.28
C GLU A 41 0.72 -1.33 -20.20
N ARG A 42 1.19 -1.40 -18.96
CA ARG A 42 0.60 -0.66 -17.85
C ARG A 42 0.87 0.84 -17.95
N VAL A 43 2.06 1.23 -18.37
CA VAL A 43 2.40 2.63 -18.60
C VAL A 43 1.53 3.22 -19.70
N ASN A 44 1.32 2.49 -20.80
CA ASN A 44 0.41 2.91 -21.86
C ASN A 44 -1.03 3.02 -21.36
N GLN A 45 -1.49 2.08 -20.54
CA GLN A 45 -2.82 2.12 -19.95
C GLN A 45 -3.01 3.35 -19.04
N ILE A 46 -2.03 3.65 -18.16
CA ILE A 46 -2.04 4.83 -17.29
C ILE A 46 -2.13 6.11 -18.13
N ARG A 47 -1.35 6.21 -19.21
CA ARG A 47 -1.38 7.36 -20.12
C ARG A 47 -2.73 7.48 -20.84
N ASN A 48 -3.31 6.36 -21.27
CA ASN A 48 -4.64 6.34 -21.90
C ASN A 48 -5.75 6.77 -20.92
N TRP A 49 -5.52 6.62 -19.61
CA TRP A 49 -6.40 7.15 -18.56
C TRP A 49 -6.13 8.61 -18.19
N ASN A 50 -5.38 9.34 -19.02
CA ASN A 50 -5.04 10.73 -18.80
C ASN A 50 -4.29 10.97 -17.46
N MET A 51 -3.33 10.10 -17.16
CA MET A 51 -2.43 10.22 -16.02
C MET A 51 -0.99 10.25 -16.50
N ASP A 52 -0.15 11.02 -15.80
CA ASP A 52 1.29 11.04 -16.07
C ASP A 52 1.97 9.84 -15.43
N PHE A 53 2.99 9.30 -16.10
CA PHE A 53 3.85 8.25 -15.54
C PHE A 53 5.31 8.72 -15.49
N ILE A 54 5.91 8.58 -14.32
CA ILE A 54 7.32 8.86 -14.06
C ILE A 54 7.98 7.56 -13.58
N GLN A 55 8.95 7.07 -14.35
CA GLN A 55 9.81 6.01 -13.85
C GLN A 55 10.80 6.59 -12.85
N GLY A 56 10.75 6.14 -11.60
CA GLY A 56 11.65 6.65 -10.57
C GLY A 56 11.51 5.93 -9.24
N ASP A 57 12.57 6.05 -8.44
CA ASP A 57 12.65 5.45 -7.12
C ASP A 57 12.42 6.51 -6.02
N ILE A 58 11.62 6.16 -5.01
CA ILE A 58 11.36 7.03 -3.84
C ILE A 58 12.60 7.26 -2.98
N LEU A 59 13.66 6.48 -3.18
CA LEU A 59 14.97 6.72 -2.56
C LEU A 59 15.73 7.89 -3.21
N ASN A 60 15.35 8.30 -4.43
CA ASN A 60 15.94 9.45 -5.10
C ASN A 60 15.28 10.75 -4.60
N LYS A 61 15.97 11.46 -3.71
CA LYS A 61 15.48 12.70 -3.08
C LYS A 61 15.16 13.81 -4.09
N ASP A 62 15.95 13.95 -5.15
CA ASP A 62 15.74 14.98 -6.17
C ASP A 62 14.45 14.70 -6.95
N LEU A 63 14.22 13.45 -7.32
CA LEU A 63 12.97 13.04 -7.96
C LEU A 63 11.77 13.26 -7.04
N VAL A 64 11.86 12.84 -5.79
CA VAL A 64 10.81 13.02 -4.79
C VAL A 64 10.50 14.50 -4.61
N ASN A 65 11.51 15.34 -4.42
CA ASN A 65 11.35 16.78 -4.29
C ASN A 65 10.74 17.41 -5.57
N LYS A 66 11.18 16.96 -6.75
CA LYS A 66 10.69 17.51 -8.02
C LYS A 66 9.21 17.24 -8.26
N TYR A 67 8.74 16.04 -7.96
CA TYR A 67 7.39 15.61 -8.36
C TYR A 67 6.37 15.62 -7.22
N ILE A 68 6.80 15.44 -5.96
CA ILE A 68 5.91 15.19 -4.82
C ILE A 68 5.69 16.43 -3.94
N LYS A 69 6.63 17.36 -3.84
CA LYS A 69 6.59 18.50 -2.89
C LYS A 69 5.29 19.33 -2.92
N ASP A 70 4.69 19.51 -4.09
CA ASP A 70 3.49 20.34 -4.27
C ASP A 70 2.23 19.47 -4.40
N ALA A 71 2.25 18.23 -3.91
CA ALA A 71 1.09 17.36 -3.93
C ALA A 71 0.03 17.81 -2.92
N ASP A 72 -1.23 17.72 -3.33
CA ASP A 72 -2.36 17.84 -2.41
C ASP A 72 -2.64 16.50 -1.72
N ILE A 73 -2.43 15.39 -2.45
CA ILE A 73 -2.67 14.03 -1.96
C ILE A 73 -1.53 13.11 -2.43
N VAL A 74 -1.05 12.28 -1.54
CA VAL A 74 -0.09 11.21 -1.84
C VAL A 74 -0.65 9.86 -1.41
N HIS A 75 -0.91 8.98 -2.38
CA HIS A 75 -1.09 7.56 -2.11
C HIS A 75 0.29 6.89 -2.07
N HIS A 76 0.80 6.65 -0.87
CA HIS A 76 2.13 6.08 -0.71
C HIS A 76 2.07 4.55 -0.70
N LEU A 77 2.00 3.95 -1.92
CA LEU A 77 1.89 2.50 -2.12
C LEU A 77 3.25 1.84 -2.44
N ALA A 78 4.29 2.64 -2.73
CA ALA A 78 5.62 2.11 -3.00
C ALA A 78 6.20 1.40 -1.77
N GLY A 79 6.74 0.21 -1.98
CA GLY A 79 7.35 -0.60 -0.94
C GLY A 79 7.72 -1.98 -1.45
N VAL A 80 8.55 -2.69 -0.70
CA VAL A 80 8.91 -4.09 -0.99
C VAL A 80 7.80 -4.99 -0.48
N THR A 81 7.21 -5.80 -1.37
CA THR A 81 6.08 -6.69 -1.06
C THR A 81 6.40 -8.17 -1.21
N ASP A 82 7.54 -8.49 -1.82
CA ASP A 82 8.10 -9.85 -1.82
C ASP A 82 8.90 -10.03 -0.54
N VAL A 83 8.22 -10.50 0.50
CA VAL A 83 8.74 -10.51 1.87
C VAL A 83 8.73 -11.92 2.43
N PRO A 84 9.70 -12.27 3.29
CA PRO A 84 9.72 -13.54 4.00
C PRO A 84 8.43 -13.72 4.82
N ARG A 85 7.91 -14.94 4.85
CA ARG A 85 6.75 -15.34 5.66
C ARG A 85 7.16 -15.91 7.00
N THR A 86 8.42 -16.34 7.10
CA THR A 86 9.02 -16.92 8.30
C THR A 86 10.43 -16.37 8.49
N LYS A 87 10.97 -16.46 9.71
CA LYS A 87 12.35 -16.05 9.98
C LYS A 87 13.37 -16.85 9.17
N ASN A 88 13.07 -18.11 8.83
CA ASN A 88 13.97 -18.99 8.07
C ASN A 88 14.05 -18.60 6.58
N GLU A 89 13.06 -17.89 6.06
CA GLU A 89 13.04 -17.37 4.68
C GLU A 89 13.72 -16.01 4.58
N SER A 90 14.00 -15.35 5.71
CA SER A 90 14.61 -14.02 5.77
C SER A 90 16.08 -14.09 5.37
N SER A 91 16.53 -13.08 4.64
CA SER A 91 17.94 -12.86 4.33
C SER A 91 18.33 -11.42 4.67
N THR A 92 19.58 -11.20 5.08
CA THR A 92 20.08 -9.86 5.44
C THR A 92 19.87 -8.85 4.30
N ILE A 93 20.16 -9.27 3.06
CA ILE A 93 20.02 -8.41 1.87
C ILE A 93 18.56 -7.99 1.67
N GLN A 94 17.62 -8.93 1.81
CA GLN A 94 16.19 -8.65 1.64
C GLN A 94 15.67 -7.77 2.77
N ASP A 95 16.08 -8.04 4.00
CA ASP A 95 15.70 -7.26 5.17
C ASP A 95 16.21 -5.82 5.10
N GLU A 96 17.45 -5.61 4.66
CA GLU A 96 18.03 -4.29 4.41
C GLU A 96 17.26 -3.54 3.34
N LYS A 97 16.92 -4.20 2.23
CA LYS A 97 16.12 -3.60 1.15
C LYS A 97 14.72 -3.22 1.62
N ILE A 98 14.05 -4.06 2.42
CA ILE A 98 12.73 -3.76 3.01
C ILE A 98 12.81 -2.49 3.85
N LYS A 99 13.80 -2.39 4.73
CA LYS A 99 14.01 -1.23 5.59
C LYS A 99 14.39 0.01 4.78
N GLU A 100 15.33 -0.11 3.86
CA GLU A 100 15.77 1.02 3.07
C GLU A 100 14.64 1.63 2.26
N VAL A 101 13.95 0.83 1.46
CA VAL A 101 12.83 1.32 0.64
C VAL A 101 11.67 1.79 1.52
N GLY A 102 11.31 1.01 2.54
CA GLY A 102 10.23 1.37 3.45
C GLY A 102 10.54 2.63 4.24
N GLU A 103 11.58 2.61 5.06
CA GLU A 103 11.83 3.66 6.05
C GLU A 103 12.42 4.93 5.45
N LYS A 104 13.50 4.82 4.63
CA LYS A 104 14.10 5.99 3.97
C LYS A 104 13.19 6.57 2.88
N GLY A 105 12.53 5.69 2.10
CA GLY A 105 11.61 6.14 1.05
C GLY A 105 10.43 6.91 1.62
N THR A 106 9.82 6.42 2.71
CA THR A 106 8.76 7.15 3.42
C THR A 106 9.26 8.48 3.97
N GLN A 107 10.44 8.49 4.61
CA GLN A 107 11.03 9.73 5.16
C GLN A 107 11.27 10.76 4.05
N ASN A 108 11.81 10.36 2.89
CA ASN A 108 12.03 11.27 1.78
C ASN A 108 10.73 11.95 1.31
N ILE A 109 9.62 11.24 1.33
CA ILE A 109 8.30 11.81 0.98
C ILE A 109 7.85 12.80 2.06
N LEU A 110 7.94 12.41 3.35
CA LEU A 110 7.52 13.25 4.47
C LEU A 110 8.33 14.55 4.56
N ASP A 111 9.62 14.51 4.20
CA ASP A 111 10.52 15.68 4.23
C ASP A 111 10.11 16.76 3.21
N VAL A 112 9.40 16.41 2.14
CA VAL A 112 9.10 17.33 1.04
C VAL A 112 7.65 17.76 0.95
N ILE A 113 6.70 16.94 1.39
CA ILE A 113 5.27 17.29 1.32
C ILE A 113 4.92 18.43 2.29
N SER A 114 3.97 19.27 1.88
CA SER A 114 3.46 20.33 2.75
C SER A 114 2.58 19.78 3.88
N ASP A 115 2.34 20.60 4.92
CA ASP A 115 1.46 20.20 6.04
C ASP A 115 -0.02 20.08 5.60
N LYS A 116 -0.38 20.67 4.45
CA LYS A 116 -1.71 20.56 3.85
C LYS A 116 -1.88 19.29 3.00
N CYS A 117 -0.77 18.62 2.65
CA CYS A 117 -0.83 17.40 1.86
C CYS A 117 -1.39 16.26 2.70
N LYS A 118 -2.41 15.59 2.17
CA LYS A 118 -2.95 14.35 2.79
C LYS A 118 -2.17 13.16 2.26
N ILE A 119 -1.56 12.37 3.16
CA ILE A 119 -0.86 11.13 2.80
C ILE A 119 -1.69 9.92 3.22
N ILE A 120 -1.99 9.02 2.27
CA ILE A 120 -2.72 7.78 2.51
C ILE A 120 -1.71 6.63 2.42
N PHE A 121 -1.52 5.92 3.54
CA PHE A 121 -0.50 4.91 3.71
C PHE A 121 -1.08 3.54 4.04
N PRO A 122 -1.05 2.58 3.12
CA PRO A 122 -1.36 1.19 3.43
C PRO A 122 -0.30 0.57 4.34
N SER A 123 -0.66 0.38 5.59
CA SER A 123 0.03 -0.44 6.56
C SER A 123 -0.52 -1.88 6.51
N THR A 124 -0.36 -2.66 7.54
CA THR A 124 -0.68 -4.09 7.53
C THR A 124 -1.11 -4.59 8.91
N HIS A 125 -2.02 -5.56 8.93
CA HIS A 125 -2.40 -6.28 10.15
C HIS A 125 -1.24 -7.09 10.77
N VAL A 126 -0.19 -7.44 9.98
CA VAL A 126 0.96 -8.18 10.53
C VAL A 126 1.83 -7.36 11.47
N VAL A 127 1.55 -6.07 11.69
CA VAL A 127 2.16 -5.32 12.81
C VAL A 127 1.81 -5.92 14.18
N TYR A 128 0.81 -6.79 14.23
CA TYR A 128 0.37 -7.53 15.41
C TYR A 128 0.81 -9.01 15.44
N GLU A 129 1.67 -9.45 14.52
CA GLU A 129 2.03 -10.88 14.37
C GLU A 129 2.72 -11.52 15.58
N GLY A 130 3.28 -10.72 16.48
CA GLY A 130 3.91 -11.18 17.73
C GLY A 130 2.94 -11.38 18.91
N ILE A 131 1.64 -11.20 18.70
CA ILE A 131 0.63 -11.51 19.72
C ILE A 131 0.49 -13.04 19.80
N SER A 132 0.72 -13.60 20.99
CA SER A 132 0.74 -15.06 21.22
C SER A 132 -0.64 -15.69 21.35
N GLU A 133 -1.65 -14.89 21.66
CA GLU A 133 -3.03 -15.34 21.89
C GLU A 133 -3.96 -14.85 20.79
N VAL A 134 -5.03 -15.61 20.53
CA VAL A 134 -6.08 -15.14 19.63
C VAL A 134 -6.80 -13.96 20.32
N LYS A 135 -6.69 -12.79 19.72
CA LYS A 135 -7.35 -11.56 20.17
C LYS A 135 -8.36 -11.12 19.15
N THR A 136 -9.59 -10.90 19.56
CA THR A 136 -10.66 -10.32 18.76
C THR A 136 -10.74 -8.82 19.03
N ASP A 137 -11.30 -8.07 18.08
CA ASP A 137 -11.61 -6.63 18.24
C ASP A 137 -10.38 -5.77 18.60
N ILE A 138 -9.23 -6.07 17.95
CA ILE A 138 -8.01 -5.25 18.10
C ILE A 138 -8.29 -3.86 17.54
N LYS A 139 -8.12 -2.84 18.39
CA LYS A 139 -8.29 -1.43 18.02
C LYS A 139 -6.99 -0.83 17.49
N GLU A 140 -7.12 0.31 16.80
CA GLU A 140 -6.02 1.02 16.16
C GLU A 140 -5.02 1.63 17.15
N ASP A 141 -5.42 1.88 18.38
CA ASP A 141 -4.59 2.40 19.47
C ASP A 141 -3.82 1.34 20.25
N GLU A 142 -4.08 0.05 19.96
CA GLU A 142 -3.35 -1.03 20.62
C GLU A 142 -1.90 -1.13 20.16
N ASP A 143 -1.02 -1.52 21.10
CA ASP A 143 0.41 -1.66 20.87
C ASP A 143 0.71 -2.70 19.78
N THR A 144 1.50 -2.32 18.81
CA THR A 144 1.99 -3.21 17.78
C THR A 144 3.08 -4.13 18.32
N LYS A 145 3.13 -5.37 17.81
CA LYS A 145 4.16 -6.38 18.15
C LYS A 145 4.74 -7.00 16.87
N PRO A 146 5.44 -6.23 16.05
CA PRO A 146 6.04 -6.75 14.82
C PRO A 146 7.18 -7.72 15.14
N VAL A 147 7.39 -8.72 14.27
CA VAL A 147 8.42 -9.76 14.44
C VAL A 147 9.36 -9.85 13.24
N LEU A 148 8.81 -9.74 12.03
CA LEU A 148 9.57 -9.81 10.79
C LEU A 148 9.98 -8.42 10.31
N SER A 149 10.99 -8.34 9.44
CA SER A 149 11.51 -7.08 8.94
C SER A 149 10.45 -6.22 8.24
N TYR A 150 9.52 -6.86 7.53
CA TYR A 150 8.42 -6.16 6.87
C TYR A 150 7.47 -5.50 7.86
N SER A 151 6.97 -6.25 8.83
CA SER A 151 6.06 -5.73 9.86
C SER A 151 6.73 -4.66 10.72
N SER A 152 8.01 -4.86 11.06
CA SER A 152 8.82 -3.88 11.79
C SER A 152 9.00 -2.59 10.99
N SER A 153 9.33 -2.67 9.70
CA SER A 153 9.45 -1.50 8.83
C SER A 153 8.11 -0.78 8.69
N LYS A 154 6.99 -1.49 8.57
CA LYS A 154 5.66 -0.87 8.54
C LYS A 154 5.32 -0.16 9.86
N ALA A 155 5.65 -0.73 11.01
CA ALA A 155 5.48 -0.08 12.31
C ALA A 155 6.35 1.19 12.45
N VAL A 156 7.59 1.17 11.93
CA VAL A 156 8.44 2.35 11.84
C VAL A 156 7.79 3.43 10.97
N ASN A 157 7.25 3.06 9.81
CA ASN A 157 6.56 4.01 8.92
C ASN A 157 5.34 4.65 9.59
N GLU A 158 4.51 3.88 10.32
CA GLU A 158 3.41 4.44 11.09
C GLU A 158 3.90 5.48 12.12
N ASN A 159 5.01 5.20 12.80
CA ASN A 159 5.62 6.13 13.74
C ASN A 159 6.19 7.38 13.06
N GLN A 160 6.80 7.26 11.87
CA GLN A 160 7.25 8.40 11.07
C GLN A 160 6.07 9.30 10.71
N LEU A 161 4.96 8.74 10.22
CA LEU A 161 3.73 9.46 9.91
C LEU A 161 3.17 10.18 11.14
N LYS A 162 3.00 9.46 12.26
CA LYS A 162 2.47 10.03 13.52
C LYS A 162 3.33 11.18 14.05
N LYS A 163 4.65 11.12 13.89
CA LYS A 163 5.59 12.16 14.35
C LYS A 163 5.80 13.29 13.34
N SER A 164 5.37 13.14 12.10
CA SER A 164 5.65 14.10 11.02
C SER A 164 4.90 15.42 11.15
N GLY A 165 3.81 15.47 11.91
CA GLY A 165 2.89 16.60 11.95
C GLY A 165 2.08 16.80 10.66
N LYS A 166 2.16 15.86 9.71
CA LYS A 166 1.43 15.90 8.43
C LYS A 166 0.01 15.35 8.58
N ASN A 167 -0.87 15.68 7.64
CA ASN A 167 -2.18 15.06 7.54
C ASN A 167 -2.02 13.65 6.95
N TYR A 168 -2.33 12.60 7.72
CA TYR A 168 -2.14 11.22 7.29
C TYR A 168 -3.34 10.33 7.60
N ILE A 169 -3.47 9.29 6.78
CA ILE A 169 -4.37 8.17 7.02
C ILE A 169 -3.55 6.88 6.92
N ILE A 170 -3.61 6.05 7.95
CA ILE A 170 -2.95 4.74 8.01
C ILE A 170 -4.02 3.65 7.90
N LEU A 171 -3.90 2.79 6.88
CA LEU A 171 -4.80 1.67 6.65
C LEU A 171 -4.09 0.37 7.02
N ARG A 172 -4.38 -0.24 8.17
CA ARG A 172 -3.84 -1.55 8.57
C ARG A 172 -4.60 -2.68 7.88
N LEU A 173 -4.22 -2.93 6.64
CA LEU A 173 -4.91 -3.87 5.76
C LEU A 173 -4.75 -5.32 6.20
N GLY A 174 -5.82 -6.11 6.11
CA GLY A 174 -5.77 -7.56 6.06
C GLY A 174 -5.03 -8.07 4.82
N SER A 175 -4.98 -9.39 4.64
CA SER A 175 -4.41 -9.95 3.41
C SER A 175 -5.28 -9.57 2.21
N VAL A 176 -4.74 -8.72 1.34
CA VAL A 176 -5.45 -8.19 0.18
C VAL A 176 -5.54 -9.26 -0.90
N TYR A 177 -6.76 -9.63 -1.30
CA TYR A 177 -7.02 -10.63 -2.33
C TYR A 177 -7.96 -10.11 -3.42
N GLY A 178 -7.97 -10.76 -4.55
CA GLY A 178 -8.87 -10.46 -5.67
C GLY A 178 -8.16 -10.47 -7.02
N TYR A 179 -8.95 -10.39 -8.06
CA TYR A 179 -8.45 -10.39 -9.43
C TYR A 179 -7.81 -9.05 -9.78
N SER A 180 -6.67 -9.12 -10.44
CA SER A 180 -6.07 -8.02 -11.20
C SER A 180 -5.47 -8.60 -12.47
N SER A 181 -5.81 -8.04 -13.63
CA SER A 181 -5.37 -8.53 -14.94
C SER A 181 -3.84 -8.49 -15.08
N ASP A 182 -3.22 -7.46 -14.53
CA ASP A 182 -1.84 -7.12 -14.86
C ASP A 182 -0.86 -7.28 -13.70
N SER A 183 -1.36 -7.34 -12.46
CA SER A 183 -0.50 -7.32 -11.26
C SER A 183 -0.96 -8.25 -10.15
N MET A 184 -1.67 -9.33 -10.51
CA MET A 184 -2.24 -10.25 -9.55
C MET A 184 -1.18 -10.94 -8.67
N ARG A 185 -1.37 -10.87 -7.35
CA ARG A 185 -0.55 -11.60 -6.38
C ARG A 185 -1.08 -13.00 -6.17
N ILE A 186 -0.52 -13.95 -6.90
CA ILE A 186 -0.93 -15.37 -6.83
C ILE A 186 -0.57 -16.02 -5.50
N ASP A 187 0.46 -15.53 -4.81
CA ASP A 187 0.96 -16.07 -3.54
C ASP A 187 0.02 -15.81 -2.33
N ILE A 188 -0.96 -14.93 -2.46
CA ILE A 188 -1.98 -14.71 -1.45
C ILE A 188 -2.97 -15.89 -1.43
N MET A 189 -3.26 -16.41 -0.23
CA MET A 189 -4.00 -17.66 -0.04
C MET A 189 -5.30 -17.77 -0.86
N PRO A 190 -6.25 -16.83 -0.86
CA PRO A 190 -7.47 -16.98 -1.67
C PRO A 190 -7.18 -17.03 -3.17
N ASN A 191 -6.21 -16.20 -3.66
CA ASN A 191 -5.84 -16.17 -5.07
C ASN A 191 -5.17 -17.49 -5.48
N LEU A 192 -4.25 -18.00 -4.64
CA LEU A 192 -3.57 -19.28 -4.87
C LEU A 192 -4.56 -20.45 -4.89
N PHE A 193 -5.48 -20.49 -3.94
CA PHE A 193 -6.47 -21.55 -3.84
C PHE A 193 -7.42 -21.54 -5.05
N SER A 194 -7.87 -20.35 -5.46
CA SER A 194 -8.68 -20.20 -6.67
C SER A 194 -7.94 -20.71 -7.91
N LYS A 195 -6.64 -20.37 -8.05
CA LYS A 195 -5.80 -20.86 -9.14
C LYS A 195 -5.67 -22.39 -9.14
N ILE A 196 -5.33 -22.96 -7.97
CA ILE A 196 -5.17 -24.44 -7.86
C ILE A 196 -6.50 -25.14 -8.15
N ALA A 197 -7.60 -24.65 -7.59
CA ALA A 197 -8.93 -25.24 -7.81
C ALA A 197 -9.38 -25.14 -9.27
N SER A 198 -9.10 -24.03 -9.97
CA SER A 198 -9.43 -23.88 -11.38
C SER A 198 -8.66 -24.87 -12.30
N GLN A 199 -7.56 -25.43 -11.81
CA GLN A 199 -6.75 -26.43 -12.49
C GLN A 199 -7.02 -27.86 -11.98
N ASN A 200 -8.10 -28.08 -11.21
CA ASN A 200 -8.40 -29.34 -10.54
C ASN A 200 -7.25 -29.87 -9.65
N GLY A 201 -6.44 -28.97 -9.12
CA GLY A 201 -5.31 -29.29 -8.27
C GLY A 201 -5.71 -29.58 -6.82
N THR A 202 -4.82 -30.20 -6.06
CA THR A 202 -5.04 -30.52 -4.66
C THR A 202 -4.66 -29.34 -3.75
N LEU A 203 -5.59 -28.87 -2.94
CA LEU A 203 -5.32 -27.84 -1.92
C LEU A 203 -4.64 -28.47 -0.71
N LYS A 204 -3.49 -27.95 -0.32
CA LYS A 204 -2.78 -28.34 0.90
C LYS A 204 -3.05 -27.29 1.99
N LEU A 205 -3.59 -27.74 3.12
CA LEU A 205 -3.86 -26.90 4.27
C LEU A 205 -2.76 -27.11 5.33
N PHE A 206 -2.11 -26.03 5.74
CA PHE A 206 -1.17 -26.05 6.85
C PHE A 206 -1.93 -26.04 8.19
N ALA A 207 -1.35 -26.68 9.22
CA ALA A 207 -1.93 -26.77 10.57
C ALA A 207 -3.42 -27.17 10.59
N GLY A 208 -3.82 -28.05 9.66
CA GLY A 208 -5.22 -28.52 9.55
C GLY A 208 -6.22 -27.44 9.13
N GLY A 209 -5.76 -26.34 8.55
CA GLY A 209 -6.63 -25.25 8.08
C GLY A 209 -7.26 -24.40 9.18
N ARG A 210 -6.75 -24.46 10.42
CA ARG A 210 -7.34 -23.77 11.58
C ARG A 210 -6.90 -22.31 11.74
N GLN A 211 -6.05 -21.82 10.86
CA GLN A 211 -5.54 -20.45 10.94
C GLN A 211 -6.63 -19.42 10.65
N ILE A 212 -6.83 -18.49 11.57
CA ILE A 212 -7.66 -17.30 11.35
C ILE A 212 -6.87 -16.31 10.50
N LYS A 213 -7.51 -15.77 9.46
CA LYS A 213 -6.90 -14.80 8.53
C LYS A 213 -7.84 -13.62 8.33
N SER A 214 -7.32 -12.42 8.52
CA SER A 214 -7.99 -11.21 8.07
C SER A 214 -7.82 -11.07 6.56
N LEU A 215 -8.92 -10.98 5.84
CA LEU A 215 -8.96 -10.85 4.38
C LEU A 215 -9.70 -9.58 3.98
N VAL A 216 -9.19 -8.87 2.97
CA VAL A 216 -9.85 -7.69 2.41
C VAL A 216 -9.80 -7.74 0.87
N PRO A 217 -10.92 -7.52 0.17
CA PRO A 217 -10.94 -7.46 -1.29
C PRO A 217 -10.09 -6.30 -1.83
N LEU A 218 -9.33 -6.54 -2.90
CA LEU A 218 -8.51 -5.53 -3.56
C LEU A 218 -9.30 -4.29 -3.97
N ILE A 219 -10.51 -4.50 -4.51
CA ILE A 219 -11.37 -3.41 -4.95
C ILE A 219 -11.83 -2.53 -3.77
N ASP A 220 -12.06 -3.09 -2.60
CA ASP A 220 -12.48 -2.34 -1.43
C ASP A 220 -11.32 -1.51 -0.86
N VAL A 221 -10.09 -2.05 -0.90
CA VAL A 221 -8.87 -1.27 -0.57
C VAL A 221 -8.72 -0.08 -1.51
N ALA A 222 -8.86 -0.29 -2.82
CA ALA A 222 -8.73 0.78 -3.80
C ALA A 222 -9.86 1.83 -3.63
N ARG A 223 -11.09 1.40 -3.36
CA ARG A 223 -12.22 2.31 -3.05
C ARG A 223 -11.98 3.09 -1.76
N CYS A 224 -11.49 2.45 -0.72
CA CYS A 224 -11.12 3.11 0.54
C CYS A 224 -10.05 4.19 0.29
N CYS A 225 -8.98 3.88 -0.45
CA CYS A 225 -7.99 4.87 -0.82
C CYS A 225 -8.60 6.05 -1.59
N LEU A 226 -9.53 5.79 -2.52
CA LEU A 226 -10.21 6.83 -3.29
C LEU A 226 -11.14 7.67 -2.41
N LEU A 227 -11.88 7.06 -1.49
CA LEU A 227 -12.80 7.75 -0.57
C LEU A 227 -12.07 8.81 0.26
N TYR A 228 -10.93 8.46 0.83
CA TYR A 228 -10.13 9.38 1.65
C TYR A 228 -9.45 10.51 0.85
N THR A 229 -9.64 10.58 -0.46
CA THR A 229 -9.22 11.75 -1.26
C THR A 229 -10.26 12.87 -1.28
N SER A 230 -11.52 12.57 -0.92
CA SER A 230 -12.58 13.57 -0.81
C SER A 230 -12.59 14.19 0.58
N ASP A 231 -12.92 15.48 0.66
CA ASP A 231 -13.03 16.18 1.94
C ASP A 231 -14.29 15.72 2.73
N ALA A 232 -15.22 14.99 2.07
CA ALA A 232 -16.41 14.41 2.69
C ALA A 232 -16.12 13.28 3.71
N ALA A 233 -14.92 12.70 3.68
CA ALA A 233 -14.52 11.71 4.68
C ALA A 233 -14.09 12.36 6.02
N ASP A 234 -13.82 13.66 6.02
CA ASP A 234 -13.41 14.40 7.22
C ASP A 234 -14.63 14.99 7.97
N GLU A 235 -15.83 14.96 7.37
CA GLU A 235 -17.08 15.49 7.98
C GLU A 235 -17.84 14.43 8.80
N ASP A 236 -17.58 13.13 8.61
CA ASP A 236 -18.29 12.04 9.30
C ASP A 236 -17.73 11.70 10.71
N ASP A 237 -16.54 12.23 11.07
CA ASP A 237 -15.96 12.05 12.42
C ASP A 237 -16.63 12.96 13.49
N SER A 238 -17.70 13.68 13.15
CA SER A 238 -18.43 14.59 14.06
C SER A 238 -19.79 14.07 14.51
N VAL A 239 -20.06 12.77 14.38
CA VAL A 239 -21.30 12.18 14.92
C VAL A 239 -20.94 11.36 16.16
N ASP A 240 -21.34 11.90 17.33
CA ASP A 240 -21.29 11.33 18.68
C ASP A 240 -21.82 9.89 18.79
#